data_8d5bfac2b05c20f67dbde38a7cede021
#
_entry.id   8d5bfac2b05c20f67dbde38a7cede021
#
_cell.length_a   1.000
_cell.length_b   1.000
_cell.length_c   1.000
_cell.angle_alpha   90.00
_cell.angle_beta   90.00
_cell.angle_gamma   90.00
#
_symmetry.space_group_name_H-M   'P 1'
#
loop_
_entity.id
_entity.type
_entity.pdbx_description
1 polymer ?
#
loop_
_entity_poly.entity_id
_entity_poly.type
_entity_poly.pdbx_seq_one_letter_code
_entity_poly.pdbx_strand_id
1 'polypeptide(L)'
;MAVFTDLSEIDCARIATTYRLGRLTSVIGIADGDAETTFLFRADRGEFIVTVFEGAPDPCDLERAFRTMETLAAAGVPCPATFRTDAGAATMTLSGKLVAVVGFVPGSRPSELTSAKSRALGNCTARIHRTLAASVAGSRRGLPKGAVHGALNRDNVFFLGEEVSGVINFRLRHDDLLIAELAQVLLHWTARADGTLDGGLAGALVAGYEDVRSLSENERQALPAFVMAATATSLAQDDRIADLEASAHRAFASAMAFAKGTHS
;
A
#
# COMPACT_ATOMS: atom_id res chain seq x y z
N MET A 1 -17.88 10.14 -13.92
CA MET A 1 -19.13 10.04 -13.14
C MET A 1 -19.06 8.70 -12.47
N ALA A 2 -18.80 8.68 -11.16
CA ALA A 2 -18.72 7.43 -10.41
C ALA A 2 -20.07 6.70 -10.52
N VAL A 3 -20.06 5.45 -10.96
CA VAL A 3 -21.25 4.60 -11.01
C VAL A 3 -21.35 3.95 -9.65
N PHE A 4 -22.24 4.43 -8.82
CA PHE A 4 -22.49 3.84 -7.51
C PHE A 4 -23.49 2.70 -7.64
N THR A 5 -23.15 1.53 -7.12
CA THR A 5 -24.09 0.45 -6.91
C THR A 5 -24.81 0.67 -5.59
N ASP A 6 -26.14 0.84 -5.63
CA ASP A 6 -26.94 0.78 -4.42
C ASP A 6 -27.17 -0.69 -4.03
N LEU A 7 -26.94 -1.01 -2.76
CA LEU A 7 -27.24 -2.33 -2.21
C LEU A 7 -28.61 -2.30 -1.52
N SER A 8 -29.52 -3.17 -1.96
CA SER A 8 -30.78 -3.38 -1.25
C SER A 8 -30.56 -4.07 0.09
N GLU A 9 -31.55 -4.03 0.98
CA GLU A 9 -31.50 -4.78 2.24
C GLU A 9 -31.29 -6.29 2.00
N ILE A 10 -31.85 -6.83 0.92
CA ILE A 10 -31.68 -8.23 0.52
C ILE A 10 -30.24 -8.51 0.12
N ASP A 11 -29.62 -7.60 -0.63
CA ASP A 11 -28.22 -7.72 -1.04
C ASP A 11 -27.29 -7.67 0.17
N CYS A 12 -27.51 -6.72 1.07
CA CYS A 12 -26.76 -6.57 2.31
C CYS A 12 -26.87 -7.84 3.19
N ALA A 13 -28.06 -8.38 3.34
CA ALA A 13 -28.30 -9.62 4.11
C ALA A 13 -27.61 -10.83 3.45
N ARG A 14 -27.64 -10.91 2.11
CA ARG A 14 -26.96 -11.97 1.34
C ARG A 14 -25.45 -11.91 1.51
N ILE A 15 -24.85 -10.72 1.42
CA ILE A 15 -23.43 -10.50 1.66
C ILE A 15 -23.07 -10.92 3.09
N ALA A 16 -23.81 -10.42 4.08
CA ALA A 16 -23.55 -10.72 5.49
C ALA A 16 -23.62 -12.22 5.79
N THR A 17 -24.56 -12.93 5.19
CA THR A 17 -24.70 -14.40 5.34
C THR A 17 -23.55 -15.12 4.68
N THR A 18 -23.24 -14.80 3.40
CA THR A 18 -22.19 -15.46 2.61
C THR A 18 -20.81 -15.33 3.24
N TYR A 19 -20.51 -14.19 3.86
CA TYR A 19 -19.23 -13.94 4.54
C TYR A 19 -19.29 -14.14 6.05
N ARG A 20 -20.43 -14.60 6.60
CA ARG A 20 -20.64 -14.88 8.04
C ARG A 20 -20.33 -13.68 8.93
N LEU A 21 -20.76 -12.48 8.52
CA LEU A 21 -20.47 -11.23 9.26
C LEU A 21 -21.30 -11.08 10.53
N GLY A 22 -22.34 -11.88 10.72
CA GLY A 22 -23.33 -11.75 11.79
C GLY A 22 -24.50 -10.83 11.39
N ARG A 23 -25.28 -10.39 12.38
CA ARG A 23 -26.43 -9.50 12.15
C ARG A 23 -25.93 -8.08 11.89
N LEU A 24 -26.34 -7.51 10.75
CA LEU A 24 -26.00 -6.12 10.41
C LEU A 24 -26.73 -5.13 11.33
N THR A 25 -26.03 -4.11 11.77
CA THR A 25 -26.56 -3.01 12.56
C THR A 25 -26.55 -1.70 11.79
N SER A 26 -25.62 -1.50 10.85
CA SER A 26 -25.63 -0.36 9.93
C SER A 26 -24.84 -0.66 8.65
N VAL A 27 -25.22 0.02 7.58
CA VAL A 27 -24.53 0.02 6.28
C VAL A 27 -24.35 1.47 5.85
N ILE A 28 -23.11 1.87 5.55
CA ILE A 28 -22.75 3.24 5.18
C ILE A 28 -21.96 3.18 3.87
N GLY A 29 -22.41 3.89 2.83
CA GLY A 29 -21.64 4.08 1.60
C GLY A 29 -20.43 4.97 1.85
N ILE A 30 -19.28 4.56 1.33
CA ILE A 30 -18.04 5.34 1.35
C ILE A 30 -17.79 5.81 -0.08
N ALA A 31 -17.75 7.12 -0.31
CA ALA A 31 -17.48 7.70 -1.62
C ALA A 31 -15.95 7.74 -1.86
N ASP A 32 -15.35 6.61 -2.24
CA ASP A 32 -13.92 6.58 -2.52
C ASP A 32 -13.63 5.66 -3.73
N GLY A 33 -13.27 6.27 -4.89
CA GLY A 33 -12.78 5.59 -6.08
C GLY A 33 -13.74 5.52 -7.28
N ASP A 34 -13.16 5.63 -8.49
CA ASP A 34 -13.92 5.67 -9.76
C ASP A 34 -14.31 4.28 -10.30
N ALA A 35 -13.70 3.20 -9.80
CA ALA A 35 -13.87 1.84 -10.31
C ALA A 35 -14.58 0.89 -9.34
N GLU A 36 -14.88 1.34 -8.14
CA GLU A 36 -15.39 0.52 -7.05
C GLU A 36 -16.39 1.30 -6.21
N THR A 37 -17.48 0.63 -5.79
CA THR A 37 -18.36 1.14 -4.76
C THR A 37 -18.05 0.45 -3.44
N THR A 38 -17.75 1.24 -2.40
CA THR A 38 -17.29 0.74 -1.11
C THR A 38 -18.29 1.09 -0.01
N PHE A 39 -18.54 0.13 0.88
CA PHE A 39 -19.44 0.28 2.01
C PHE A 39 -18.71 -0.11 3.31
N LEU A 40 -19.03 0.59 4.38
CA LEU A 40 -18.76 0.15 5.75
C LEU A 40 -19.98 -0.61 6.28
N PHE A 41 -19.81 -1.89 6.52
CA PHE A 41 -20.80 -2.73 7.20
C PHE A 41 -20.42 -2.85 8.67
N ARG A 42 -21.36 -2.51 9.56
CA ARG A 42 -21.26 -2.80 11.00
C ARG A 42 -22.16 -3.97 11.33
N ALA A 43 -21.61 -4.95 12.02
CA ALA A 43 -22.32 -6.14 12.41
C ALA A 43 -21.90 -6.61 13.81
N ASP A 44 -22.61 -7.60 14.36
CA ASP A 44 -22.31 -8.17 15.69
C ASP A 44 -20.85 -8.67 15.81
N ARG A 45 -20.21 -9.04 14.68
CA ARG A 45 -18.84 -9.58 14.64
C ARG A 45 -17.78 -8.53 14.36
N GLY A 46 -18.13 -7.27 14.17
CA GLY A 46 -17.19 -6.18 13.93
C GLY A 46 -17.56 -5.24 12.80
N GLU A 47 -16.57 -4.54 12.30
CA GLU A 47 -16.69 -3.60 11.18
C GLU A 47 -15.96 -4.16 9.95
N PHE A 48 -16.58 -4.03 8.79
CA PHE A 48 -16.12 -4.63 7.55
C PHE A 48 -16.20 -3.63 6.41
N ILE A 49 -15.21 -3.69 5.52
CA ILE A 49 -15.25 -2.99 4.24
C ILE A 49 -15.74 -3.97 3.18
N VAL A 50 -16.86 -3.63 2.57
CA VAL A 50 -17.47 -4.35 1.46
C VAL A 50 -17.21 -3.57 0.19
N THR A 51 -16.51 -4.16 -0.77
CA THR A 51 -16.21 -3.55 -2.07
C THR A 51 -17.00 -4.26 -3.17
N VAL A 52 -17.81 -3.50 -3.90
CA VAL A 52 -18.46 -3.91 -5.14
C VAL A 52 -17.61 -3.39 -6.30
N PHE A 53 -17.11 -4.27 -7.13
CA PHE A 53 -16.28 -3.91 -8.29
C PHE A 53 -17.18 -3.55 -9.46
N GLU A 54 -17.15 -2.28 -9.88
CA GLU A 54 -17.97 -1.74 -10.98
C GLU A 54 -17.48 -2.20 -12.36
N GLY A 55 -16.17 -2.42 -12.48
CA GLY A 55 -15.57 -3.07 -13.64
C GLY A 55 -15.67 -4.59 -13.56
N ALA A 56 -14.98 -5.27 -14.44
CA ALA A 56 -14.84 -6.72 -14.45
C ALA A 56 -13.38 -7.10 -14.12
N PRO A 57 -12.92 -6.94 -12.85
CA PRO A 57 -11.57 -7.34 -12.49
C PRO A 57 -11.44 -8.87 -12.63
N ASP A 58 -10.21 -9.33 -12.92
CA ASP A 58 -9.95 -10.76 -12.94
C ASP A 58 -10.12 -11.33 -11.51
N PRO A 59 -11.01 -12.30 -11.29
CA PRO A 59 -11.16 -12.98 -10.00
C PRO A 59 -9.84 -13.55 -9.46
N CYS A 60 -8.91 -13.96 -10.35
CA CYS A 60 -7.60 -14.47 -9.98
C CYS A 60 -6.73 -13.40 -9.32
N ASP A 61 -6.84 -12.15 -9.75
CA ASP A 61 -6.10 -11.03 -9.16
C ASP A 61 -6.62 -10.72 -7.75
N LEU A 62 -7.92 -10.79 -7.54
CA LEU A 62 -8.54 -10.62 -6.21
C LEU A 62 -8.16 -11.77 -5.27
N GLU A 63 -8.18 -13.00 -5.75
CA GLU A 63 -7.73 -14.17 -4.97
C GLU A 63 -6.24 -14.05 -4.61
N ARG A 64 -5.40 -13.57 -5.54
CA ARG A 64 -3.97 -13.32 -5.28
C ARG A 64 -3.79 -12.23 -4.21
N ALA A 65 -4.57 -11.15 -4.26
CA ALA A 65 -4.53 -10.09 -3.24
C ALA A 65 -4.90 -10.63 -1.85
N PHE A 66 -5.94 -11.46 -1.76
CA PHE A 66 -6.35 -12.09 -0.50
C PHE A 66 -5.26 -12.99 0.07
N ARG A 67 -4.69 -13.88 -0.73
CA ARG A 67 -3.56 -14.73 -0.31
C ARG A 67 -2.35 -13.91 0.14
N THR A 68 -2.09 -12.78 -0.53
CA THR A 68 -1.02 -11.87 -0.15
C THR A 68 -1.28 -11.27 1.24
N MET A 69 -2.49 -10.77 1.50
CA MET A 69 -2.88 -10.24 2.81
C MET A 69 -2.81 -11.32 3.91
N GLU A 70 -3.28 -12.53 3.64
CA GLU A 70 -3.20 -13.66 4.57
C GLU A 70 -1.74 -14.00 4.93
N THR A 71 -0.86 -14.02 3.93
CA THR A 71 0.58 -14.27 4.13
C THR A 71 1.22 -13.17 4.97
N LEU A 72 0.92 -11.91 4.67
CA LEU A 72 1.43 -10.75 5.39
C LEU A 72 0.90 -10.69 6.83
N ALA A 73 -0.39 -10.95 7.03
CA ALA A 73 -0.99 -11.00 8.36
C ALA A 73 -0.36 -12.09 9.24
N ALA A 74 -0.10 -13.28 8.68
CA ALA A 74 0.60 -14.36 9.38
C ALA A 74 2.03 -13.98 9.78
N ALA A 75 2.68 -13.08 9.02
CA ALA A 75 3.98 -12.50 9.35
C ALA A 75 3.88 -11.27 10.26
N GLY A 76 2.67 -10.91 10.71
CA GLY A 76 2.39 -9.79 11.58
C GLY A 76 2.49 -8.42 10.89
N VAL A 77 2.43 -8.35 9.56
CA VAL A 77 2.32 -7.07 8.84
C VAL A 77 0.88 -6.55 8.98
N PRO A 78 0.66 -5.29 9.37
CA PRO A 78 -0.67 -4.74 9.51
C PRO A 78 -1.34 -4.58 8.14
N CYS A 79 -2.38 -5.37 7.91
CA CYS A 79 -3.22 -5.33 6.72
C CYS A 79 -4.65 -5.74 7.08
N PRO A 80 -5.66 -5.48 6.23
CA PRO A 80 -7.02 -5.89 6.50
C PRO A 80 -7.12 -7.41 6.69
N ALA A 81 -7.89 -7.85 7.68
CA ALA A 81 -8.28 -9.25 7.78
C ALA A 81 -9.14 -9.64 6.57
N THR A 82 -8.89 -10.78 5.98
CA THR A 82 -9.65 -11.28 4.82
C THR A 82 -10.85 -12.10 5.28
N PHE A 83 -11.98 -11.94 4.61
CA PHE A 83 -13.16 -12.75 4.83
C PHE A 83 -13.47 -13.52 3.56
N ARG A 84 -13.58 -14.83 3.69
CA ARG A 84 -13.89 -15.72 2.58
C ARG A 84 -15.34 -16.17 2.64
N THR A 85 -15.93 -16.43 1.47
CA THR A 85 -17.25 -17.00 1.36
C THR A 85 -17.31 -18.40 2.01
N ASP A 86 -18.51 -18.94 2.20
CA ASP A 86 -18.69 -20.32 2.68
C ASP A 86 -17.99 -21.36 1.81
N ALA A 87 -17.84 -21.09 0.50
CA ALA A 87 -17.09 -21.92 -0.44
C ALA A 87 -15.58 -21.70 -0.41
N GLY A 88 -15.06 -20.82 0.47
CA GLY A 88 -13.63 -20.48 0.57
C GLY A 88 -13.12 -19.50 -0.46
N ALA A 89 -13.97 -18.92 -1.32
CA ALA A 89 -13.58 -17.94 -2.32
C ALA A 89 -13.38 -16.54 -1.71
N ALA A 90 -12.47 -15.74 -2.28
CA ALA A 90 -12.27 -14.34 -1.90
C ALA A 90 -13.48 -13.47 -2.26
N THR A 91 -14.18 -13.81 -3.34
CA THR A 91 -15.28 -13.00 -3.88
C THR A 91 -16.56 -13.82 -4.05
N MET A 92 -17.68 -13.11 -4.00
CA MET A 92 -18.98 -13.61 -4.49
C MET A 92 -19.44 -12.78 -5.67
N THR A 93 -20.39 -13.33 -6.45
CA THR A 93 -21.08 -12.57 -7.51
C THR A 93 -22.44 -12.09 -7.01
N LEU A 94 -22.68 -10.79 -7.15
CA LEU A 94 -23.94 -10.14 -6.86
C LEU A 94 -24.37 -9.30 -8.06
N SER A 95 -25.52 -9.62 -8.67
CA SER A 95 -26.04 -8.90 -9.85
C SER A 95 -25.00 -8.74 -10.98
N GLY A 96 -24.17 -9.78 -11.21
CA GLY A 96 -23.14 -9.78 -12.24
C GLY A 96 -21.83 -9.08 -11.87
N LYS A 97 -21.73 -8.46 -10.69
CA LYS A 97 -20.53 -7.79 -10.19
C LYS A 97 -19.84 -8.65 -9.11
N LEU A 98 -18.52 -8.54 -9.03
CA LEU A 98 -17.78 -9.16 -7.96
C LEU A 98 -17.88 -8.33 -6.68
N VAL A 99 -17.99 -9.02 -5.55
CA VAL A 99 -18.01 -8.41 -4.21
C VAL A 99 -16.95 -9.09 -3.36
N ALA A 100 -16.14 -8.30 -2.67
CA ALA A 100 -15.17 -8.77 -1.69
C ALA A 100 -15.39 -8.12 -0.33
N VAL A 101 -15.00 -8.82 0.73
CA VAL A 101 -15.12 -8.33 2.11
C VAL A 101 -13.78 -8.45 2.81
N VAL A 102 -13.36 -7.35 3.43
CA VAL A 102 -12.19 -7.30 4.31
C VAL A 102 -12.54 -6.60 5.62
N GLY A 103 -11.75 -6.81 6.66
CA GLY A 103 -11.91 -6.12 7.93
C GLY A 103 -11.62 -4.62 7.81
N PHE A 104 -12.34 -3.82 8.58
CA PHE A 104 -12.02 -2.40 8.73
C PHE A 104 -10.64 -2.23 9.36
N VAL A 105 -9.83 -1.33 8.83
CA VAL A 105 -8.52 -0.96 9.37
C VAL A 105 -8.69 0.31 10.20
N PRO A 106 -8.41 0.26 11.52
CA PRO A 106 -8.47 1.45 12.36
C PRO A 106 -7.32 2.40 12.07
N GLY A 107 -7.55 3.68 12.29
CA GLY A 107 -6.55 4.73 12.09
C GLY A 107 -6.94 5.74 11.03
N SER A 108 -5.99 6.59 10.66
CA SER A 108 -6.19 7.64 9.66
C SER A 108 -4.96 7.78 8.76
N ARG A 109 -5.18 8.38 7.59
CA ARG A 109 -4.10 8.89 6.74
C ARG A 109 -3.45 10.07 7.48
N PRO A 110 -2.14 10.11 7.67
CA PRO A 110 -1.51 11.16 8.45
C PRO A 110 -1.47 12.47 7.64
N SER A 111 -1.88 13.57 8.27
CA SER A 111 -1.71 14.92 7.73
C SER A 111 -0.23 15.32 7.71
N GLU A 112 0.50 14.90 8.75
CA GLU A 112 1.93 15.15 8.91
C GLU A 112 2.68 13.86 9.23
N LEU A 113 3.88 13.74 8.69
CA LEU A 113 4.79 12.66 8.99
C LEU A 113 5.77 13.09 10.07
N THR A 114 5.81 12.36 11.19
CA THR A 114 6.83 12.51 12.23
C THR A 114 7.99 11.55 11.97
N SER A 115 9.14 11.75 12.62
CA SER A 115 10.25 10.80 12.54
C SER A 115 9.87 9.41 13.03
N ALA A 116 9.01 9.30 14.05
CA ALA A 116 8.52 8.02 14.54
C ALA A 116 7.63 7.31 13.50
N LYS A 117 6.65 8.01 12.91
CA LYS A 117 5.84 7.48 11.81
C LYS A 117 6.68 7.07 10.60
N SER A 118 7.69 7.89 10.28
CA SER A 118 8.62 7.61 9.17
C SER A 118 9.38 6.31 9.42
N ARG A 119 9.90 6.12 10.63
CA ARG A 119 10.57 4.87 11.05
C ARG A 119 9.61 3.67 11.01
N ALA A 120 8.39 3.82 11.54
CA ALA A 120 7.37 2.77 11.52
C ALA A 120 7.00 2.36 10.08
N LEU A 121 6.88 3.34 9.16
CA LEU A 121 6.63 3.08 7.74
C LEU A 121 7.79 2.31 7.09
N GLY A 122 9.04 2.71 7.34
CA GLY A 122 10.21 2.00 6.86
C GLY A 122 10.24 0.55 7.34
N ASN A 123 9.99 0.32 8.64
CA ASN A 123 9.89 -1.01 9.23
C ASN A 123 8.78 -1.84 8.54
N CYS A 124 7.59 -1.28 8.36
CA CYS A 124 6.47 -1.94 7.69
C CYS A 124 6.83 -2.32 6.24
N THR A 125 7.42 -1.40 5.48
CA THR A 125 7.89 -1.64 4.11
C THR A 125 8.88 -2.80 4.05
N ALA A 126 9.87 -2.82 4.95
CA ALA A 126 10.86 -3.89 5.00
C ALA A 126 10.25 -5.26 5.37
N ARG A 127 9.24 -5.28 6.25
CA ARG A 127 8.51 -6.50 6.61
C ARG A 127 7.72 -7.04 5.43
N ILE A 128 7.06 -6.17 4.65
CA ILE A 128 6.39 -6.54 3.40
C ILE A 128 7.40 -7.16 2.44
N HIS A 129 8.50 -6.47 2.17
CA HIS A 129 9.56 -6.97 1.28
C HIS A 129 10.12 -8.32 1.72
N ARG A 130 10.48 -8.45 3.00
CA ARG A 130 11.03 -9.70 3.54
C ARG A 130 10.05 -10.86 3.43
N THR A 131 8.77 -10.61 3.69
CA THR A 131 7.73 -11.64 3.66
C THR A 131 7.42 -12.06 2.22
N LEU A 132 7.29 -11.10 1.31
CA LEU A 132 6.92 -11.39 -0.08
C LEU A 132 8.11 -11.82 -0.94
N ALA A 133 9.33 -11.34 -0.67
CA ALA A 133 10.53 -11.73 -1.42
C ALA A 133 10.90 -13.21 -1.23
N ALA A 134 10.48 -13.83 -0.14
CA ALA A 134 10.71 -15.26 0.08
C ALA A 134 10.05 -16.15 -1.01
N SER A 135 9.07 -15.62 -1.74
CA SER A 135 8.36 -16.32 -2.82
C SER A 135 8.96 -16.10 -4.22
N VAL A 136 9.90 -15.14 -4.37
CA VAL A 136 10.52 -14.79 -5.67
C VAL A 136 12.01 -14.57 -5.48
N ALA A 137 12.82 -15.61 -5.63
CA ALA A 137 14.27 -15.47 -5.61
C ALA A 137 14.76 -14.91 -6.96
N GLY A 138 15.33 -13.71 -6.94
CA GLY A 138 15.93 -13.10 -8.11
C GLY A 138 16.83 -11.93 -7.75
N SER A 139 17.85 -11.70 -8.55
CA SER A 139 18.69 -10.51 -8.47
C SER A 139 18.98 -10.03 -9.88
N ARG A 140 18.89 -8.72 -10.09
CA ARG A 140 19.29 -8.10 -11.35
C ARG A 140 20.44 -7.12 -11.07
N ARG A 141 21.62 -7.37 -11.62
CA ARG A 141 22.82 -6.55 -11.39
C ARG A 141 23.17 -6.40 -9.91
N GLY A 142 22.97 -7.47 -9.10
CA GLY A 142 23.21 -7.41 -7.66
C GLY A 142 22.14 -6.68 -6.83
N LEU A 143 21.04 -6.24 -7.45
CA LEU A 143 19.90 -5.63 -6.76
C LEU A 143 18.80 -6.70 -6.56
N PRO A 144 18.35 -6.92 -5.31
CA PRO A 144 17.28 -7.86 -5.01
C PRO A 144 15.97 -7.53 -5.71
N LYS A 145 15.35 -8.56 -6.31
CA LYS A 145 14.02 -8.50 -6.92
C LYS A 145 13.07 -9.38 -6.12
N GLY A 146 11.86 -8.92 -5.96
CA GLY A 146 10.81 -9.66 -5.27
C GLY A 146 9.45 -9.06 -5.52
N ALA A 147 8.42 -9.62 -4.89
CA ALA A 147 7.12 -9.00 -4.91
C ALA A 147 7.10 -7.76 -4.02
N VAL A 148 6.61 -6.66 -4.56
CA VAL A 148 6.44 -5.37 -3.91
C VAL A 148 4.94 -5.04 -3.82
N HIS A 149 4.57 -4.09 -2.97
CA HIS A 149 3.19 -3.62 -2.88
C HIS A 149 2.79 -2.81 -4.12
N GLY A 150 3.68 -1.97 -4.61
CA GLY A 150 3.52 -1.15 -5.82
C GLY A 150 2.86 0.22 -5.59
N ALA A 151 2.34 0.50 -4.39
CA ALA A 151 1.71 1.78 -4.08
C ALA A 151 1.67 2.07 -2.57
N LEU A 152 2.81 2.04 -1.89
CA LEU A 152 2.92 2.43 -0.47
C LEU A 152 2.94 3.96 -0.32
N ASN A 153 1.87 4.60 -0.80
CA ASN A 153 1.65 6.04 -0.72
C ASN A 153 0.69 6.41 0.42
N ARG A 154 0.38 7.71 0.55
CA ARG A 154 -0.50 8.24 1.62
C ARG A 154 -1.94 7.72 1.54
N ASP A 155 -2.40 7.23 0.39
CA ASP A 155 -3.76 6.73 0.22
C ASP A 155 -3.92 5.30 0.73
N ASN A 156 -2.83 4.54 0.79
CA ASN A 156 -2.84 3.12 1.06
C ASN A 156 -2.25 2.73 2.42
N VAL A 157 -1.76 3.70 3.22
CA VAL A 157 -1.16 3.44 4.54
C VAL A 157 -1.87 4.25 5.62
N PHE A 158 -2.32 3.54 6.65
CA PHE A 158 -3.02 4.11 7.80
C PHE A 158 -2.14 4.06 9.05
N PHE A 159 -2.31 5.05 9.91
CA PHE A 159 -1.61 5.14 11.19
C PHE A 159 -2.61 5.25 12.35
N LEU A 160 -2.28 4.58 13.45
CA LEU A 160 -2.91 4.76 14.75
C LEU A 160 -1.82 5.22 15.72
N GLY A 161 -1.88 6.49 16.13
CA GLY A 161 -0.76 7.14 16.81
C GLY A 161 0.48 7.21 15.89
N GLU A 162 1.60 6.69 16.34
CA GLU A 162 2.87 6.69 15.58
C GLU A 162 3.12 5.39 14.80
N GLU A 163 2.26 4.38 14.96
CA GLU A 163 2.42 3.07 14.36
C GLU A 163 1.59 2.93 13.07
N VAL A 164 2.11 2.18 12.10
CA VAL A 164 1.33 1.75 10.93
C VAL A 164 0.28 0.75 11.41
N SER A 165 -1.00 1.12 11.27
CA SER A 165 -2.14 0.28 11.65
C SER A 165 -2.69 -0.54 10.50
N GLY A 166 -2.39 -0.16 9.26
CA GLY A 166 -2.81 -0.94 8.10
C GLY A 166 -2.26 -0.45 6.77
N VAL A 167 -2.02 -1.41 5.91
CA VAL A 167 -1.72 -1.21 4.49
C VAL A 167 -2.82 -1.88 3.69
N ILE A 168 -3.40 -1.15 2.73
CA ILE A 168 -4.51 -1.63 1.90
C ILE A 168 -4.12 -1.68 0.41
N ASN A 169 -4.99 -2.19 -0.45
CA ASN A 169 -4.88 -2.18 -1.91
C ASN A 169 -3.78 -3.11 -2.48
N PHE A 170 -3.68 -4.32 -1.97
CA PHE A 170 -2.69 -5.33 -2.42
C PHE A 170 -2.93 -5.89 -3.84
N ARG A 171 -3.94 -5.43 -4.55
CA ARG A 171 -4.14 -5.77 -5.98
C ARG A 171 -3.03 -5.20 -6.87
N LEU A 172 -2.38 -4.12 -6.44
CA LEU A 172 -1.28 -3.48 -7.16
C LEU A 172 0.05 -4.23 -7.02
N ARG A 173 0.10 -5.29 -6.20
CA ARG A 173 1.29 -6.12 -6.01
C ARG A 173 1.81 -6.66 -7.35
N HIS A 174 3.08 -6.45 -7.58
CA HIS A 174 3.82 -6.96 -8.74
C HIS A 174 5.26 -7.31 -8.37
N ASP A 175 6.04 -7.81 -9.31
CA ASP A 175 7.44 -8.15 -9.09
C ASP A 175 8.33 -7.03 -9.59
N ASP A 176 9.13 -6.43 -8.69
CA ASP A 176 10.07 -5.36 -9.03
C ASP A 176 11.33 -5.44 -8.15
N LEU A 177 12.29 -4.53 -8.38
CA LEU A 177 13.43 -4.32 -7.49
C LEU A 177 12.96 -3.71 -6.17
N LEU A 178 13.36 -4.32 -5.06
CA LEU A 178 12.94 -3.83 -3.73
C LEU A 178 13.37 -2.40 -3.47
N ILE A 179 14.53 -2.01 -4.01
CA ILE A 179 15.06 -0.65 -3.89
C ILE A 179 14.22 0.38 -4.68
N ALA A 180 13.55 -0.05 -5.76
CA ALA A 180 12.67 0.83 -6.52
C ALA A 180 11.43 1.23 -5.70
N GLU A 181 10.79 0.28 -5.02
CA GLU A 181 9.68 0.62 -4.12
C GLU A 181 10.14 1.47 -2.94
N LEU A 182 11.28 1.16 -2.32
CA LEU A 182 11.83 1.99 -1.23
C LEU A 182 12.05 3.43 -1.69
N ALA A 183 12.54 3.64 -2.90
CA ALA A 183 12.73 4.98 -3.48
C ALA A 183 11.40 5.71 -3.70
N GLN A 184 10.36 5.00 -4.16
CA GLN A 184 9.02 5.56 -4.28
C GLN A 184 8.44 5.94 -2.92
N VAL A 185 8.58 5.08 -1.90
CA VAL A 185 8.15 5.39 -0.53
C VAL A 185 8.86 6.62 0.01
N LEU A 186 10.18 6.73 -0.15
CA LEU A 186 10.94 7.92 0.23
C LEU A 186 10.37 9.17 -0.43
N LEU A 187 10.16 9.14 -1.74
CA LEU A 187 9.61 10.27 -2.48
C LEU A 187 8.22 10.67 -1.97
N HIS A 188 7.28 9.72 -1.93
CA HIS A 188 5.88 10.02 -1.58
C HIS A 188 5.71 10.54 -0.15
N TRP A 189 6.59 10.16 0.76
CA TRP A 189 6.43 10.45 2.18
C TRP A 189 7.34 11.56 2.70
N THR A 190 8.50 11.77 2.08
CA THR A 190 9.51 12.70 2.60
C THR A 190 9.88 13.84 1.66
N ALA A 191 9.28 13.88 0.44
CA ALA A 191 9.51 15.00 -0.47
C ALA A 191 8.83 16.27 0.04
N ARG A 192 9.57 17.38 -0.09
CA ARG A 192 9.08 18.74 0.11
C ARG A 192 8.51 19.31 -1.19
N ALA A 193 7.82 20.45 -1.08
CA ALA A 193 7.22 21.12 -2.24
C ALA A 193 8.25 21.57 -3.30
N ASP A 194 9.52 21.78 -2.91
CA ASP A 194 10.62 22.13 -3.81
C ASP A 194 11.28 20.92 -4.50
N GLY A 195 10.78 19.70 -4.24
CA GLY A 195 11.30 18.46 -4.78
C GLY A 195 12.50 17.88 -4.02
N THR A 196 12.98 18.53 -2.94
CA THR A 196 14.00 17.94 -2.08
C THR A 196 13.37 16.93 -1.10
N LEU A 197 14.17 15.97 -0.62
CA LEU A 197 13.75 15.11 0.47
C LEU A 197 14.02 15.79 1.83
N ASP A 198 13.10 15.61 2.78
CA ASP A 198 13.40 15.91 4.17
C ASP A 198 14.40 14.89 4.71
N GLY A 199 15.64 15.31 4.95
CA GLY A 199 16.74 14.43 5.34
C GLY A 199 16.48 13.72 6.68
N GLY A 200 15.80 14.38 7.62
CA GLY A 200 15.47 13.78 8.92
C GLY A 200 14.42 12.68 8.80
N LEU A 201 13.35 12.94 8.05
CA LEU A 201 12.29 11.96 7.79
C LEU A 201 12.79 10.81 6.91
N ALA A 202 13.55 11.11 5.86
CA ALA A 202 14.15 10.11 4.99
C ALA A 202 15.12 9.19 5.76
N GLY A 203 15.96 9.79 6.63
CA GLY A 203 16.86 9.04 7.52
C GLY A 203 16.11 8.12 8.46
N ALA A 204 15.05 8.61 9.11
CA ALA A 204 14.22 7.81 10.00
C ALA A 204 13.54 6.64 9.26
N LEU A 205 13.06 6.87 8.03
CA LEU A 205 12.44 5.84 7.20
C LEU A 205 13.43 4.73 6.82
N VAL A 206 14.61 5.10 6.33
CA VAL A 206 15.64 4.11 5.97
C VAL A 206 16.12 3.37 7.20
N ALA A 207 16.33 4.05 8.32
CA ALA A 207 16.71 3.40 9.58
C ALA A 207 15.65 2.38 10.01
N GLY A 208 14.34 2.73 9.95
CA GLY A 208 13.26 1.78 10.22
C GLY A 208 13.22 0.59 9.26
N TYR A 209 13.53 0.83 7.99
CA TYR A 209 13.67 -0.26 7.02
C TYR A 209 14.83 -1.19 7.38
N GLU A 210 15.98 -0.64 7.74
CA GLU A 210 17.18 -1.40 8.07
C GLU A 210 17.11 -2.12 9.43
N ASP A 211 16.23 -1.72 10.33
CA ASP A 211 15.90 -2.50 11.53
C ASP A 211 15.38 -3.91 11.20
N VAL A 212 14.86 -4.11 9.99
CA VAL A 212 14.24 -5.37 9.55
C VAL A 212 15.02 -6.04 8.42
N ARG A 213 15.48 -5.24 7.46
CA ARG A 213 16.21 -5.69 6.28
C ARG A 213 17.34 -4.73 5.94
N SER A 214 18.57 -5.16 6.15
CA SER A 214 19.75 -4.36 5.78
C SER A 214 19.82 -4.16 4.27
N LEU A 215 20.14 -2.94 3.84
CA LEU A 215 20.46 -2.64 2.46
C LEU A 215 21.89 -3.13 2.15
N SER A 216 22.07 -3.79 1.02
CA SER A 216 23.38 -4.10 0.49
C SER A 216 24.09 -2.83 0.01
N GLU A 217 25.41 -2.89 -0.16
CA GLU A 217 26.16 -1.77 -0.70
C GLU A 217 25.67 -1.35 -2.10
N ASN A 218 25.35 -2.33 -2.96
CA ASN A 218 24.77 -2.05 -4.28
C ASN A 218 23.44 -1.32 -4.20
N GLU A 219 22.58 -1.66 -3.22
CA GLU A 219 21.31 -0.97 -3.01
C GLU A 219 21.52 0.45 -2.52
N ARG A 220 22.45 0.69 -1.58
CA ARG A 220 22.77 2.03 -1.09
C ARG A 220 23.29 2.93 -2.22
N GLN A 221 24.20 2.43 -3.04
CA GLN A 221 24.74 3.15 -4.19
C GLN A 221 23.67 3.42 -5.28
N ALA A 222 22.72 2.51 -5.46
CA ALA A 222 21.67 2.66 -6.47
C ALA A 222 20.50 3.56 -6.02
N LEU A 223 20.23 3.68 -4.71
CA LEU A 223 19.07 4.37 -4.17
C LEU A 223 18.88 5.80 -4.71
N PRO A 224 19.91 6.66 -4.80
CA PRO A 224 19.75 8.01 -5.35
C PRO A 224 19.24 8.03 -6.79
N ALA A 225 19.70 7.11 -7.62
CA ALA A 225 19.26 7.02 -9.02
C ALA A 225 17.78 6.54 -9.11
N PHE A 226 17.37 5.64 -8.22
CA PHE A 226 15.97 5.21 -8.14
C PHE A 226 15.04 6.32 -7.61
N VAL A 227 15.47 7.13 -6.65
CA VAL A 227 14.71 8.30 -6.20
C VAL A 227 14.55 9.31 -7.33
N MET A 228 15.60 9.57 -8.10
CA MET A 228 15.52 10.44 -9.29
C MET A 228 14.53 9.89 -10.34
N ALA A 229 14.58 8.59 -10.62
CA ALA A 229 13.67 7.95 -11.56
C ALA A 229 12.22 8.00 -11.06
N ALA A 230 11.97 7.75 -9.77
CA ALA A 230 10.64 7.87 -9.17
C ALA A 230 10.11 9.31 -9.26
N THR A 231 10.95 10.32 -9.00
CA THR A 231 10.60 11.73 -9.16
C THR A 231 10.22 12.06 -10.59
N ALA A 232 11.01 11.60 -11.57
CA ALA A 232 10.72 11.82 -12.98
C ALA A 232 9.38 11.20 -13.40
N THR A 233 9.09 10.00 -12.92
CA THR A 233 7.80 9.33 -13.19
C THR A 233 6.62 10.08 -12.56
N SER A 234 6.75 10.53 -11.31
CA SER A 234 5.71 11.28 -10.60
C SER A 234 5.38 12.59 -11.31
N LEU A 235 6.41 13.33 -11.72
CA LEU A 235 6.22 14.60 -12.42
C LEU A 235 5.64 14.44 -13.83
N ALA A 236 5.98 13.34 -14.52
CA ALA A 236 5.40 13.04 -15.84
C ALA A 236 3.89 12.74 -15.77
N GLN A 237 3.41 12.23 -14.63
CA GLN A 237 1.99 11.98 -14.39
C GLN A 237 1.20 13.24 -14.04
N ASP A 238 1.89 14.29 -13.55
CA ASP A 238 1.28 15.54 -13.06
C ASP A 238 1.17 16.64 -14.13
N ASP A 239 1.45 16.33 -15.41
CA ASP A 239 1.48 17.28 -16.57
C ASP A 239 2.39 18.52 -16.36
N ARG A 240 3.26 18.53 -15.35
CA ARG A 240 4.19 19.64 -15.05
C ARG A 240 5.56 19.42 -15.70
N ILE A 241 5.57 19.23 -17.00
CA ILE A 241 6.78 18.90 -17.75
C ILE A 241 7.87 19.99 -17.64
N ALA A 242 7.50 21.25 -17.45
CA ALA A 242 8.45 22.38 -17.39
C ALA A 242 9.42 22.33 -16.19
N ASP A 243 9.05 21.69 -15.06
CA ASP A 243 9.86 21.58 -13.84
C ASP A 243 10.47 20.19 -13.61
N LEU A 244 10.26 19.25 -14.53
CA LEU A 244 10.67 17.86 -14.40
C LEU A 244 12.17 17.70 -14.14
N GLU A 245 12.99 18.31 -14.99
CA GLU A 245 14.44 18.19 -14.92
C GLU A 245 15.00 18.81 -13.64
N ALA A 246 14.56 20.03 -13.32
CA ALA A 246 15.01 20.74 -12.12
C ALA A 246 14.63 20.00 -10.84
N SER A 247 13.43 19.46 -10.76
CA SER A 247 12.95 18.68 -9.59
C SER A 247 13.64 17.33 -9.47
N ALA A 248 13.86 16.63 -10.59
CA ALA A 248 14.63 15.39 -10.60
C ALA A 248 16.08 15.59 -10.16
N HIS A 249 16.72 16.69 -10.60
CA HIS A 249 18.07 17.03 -10.15
C HIS A 249 18.13 17.37 -8.66
N ARG A 250 17.16 18.11 -8.11
CA ARG A 250 17.10 18.41 -6.67
C ARG A 250 16.90 17.15 -5.85
N ALA A 251 15.96 16.27 -6.26
CA ALA A 251 15.71 14.99 -5.59
C ALA A 251 16.95 14.09 -5.61
N PHE A 252 17.66 14.03 -6.74
CA PHE A 252 18.90 13.26 -6.86
C PHE A 252 20.00 13.81 -5.96
N ALA A 253 20.22 15.12 -5.95
CA ALA A 253 21.21 15.76 -5.08
C ALA A 253 20.89 15.51 -3.60
N SER A 254 19.61 15.61 -3.22
CA SER A 254 19.14 15.32 -1.86
C SER A 254 19.36 13.85 -1.48
N ALA A 255 19.04 12.92 -2.37
CA ALA A 255 19.25 11.49 -2.13
C ALA A 255 20.74 11.14 -2.05
N MET A 256 21.60 11.79 -2.85
CA MET A 256 23.06 11.62 -2.76
C MET A 256 23.63 12.16 -1.44
N ALA A 257 23.15 13.32 -0.97
CA ALA A 257 23.55 13.87 0.32
C ALA A 257 23.13 12.94 1.47
N PHE A 258 21.93 12.42 1.39
CA PHE A 258 21.41 11.42 2.35
C PHE A 258 22.28 10.15 2.36
N ALA A 259 22.58 9.56 1.20
CA ALA A 259 23.40 8.36 1.11
C ALA A 259 24.80 8.54 1.70
N LYS A 260 25.40 9.76 1.58
CA LYS A 260 26.70 10.08 2.19
C LYS A 260 26.62 10.27 3.72
N GLY A 261 25.51 10.79 4.24
CA GLY A 261 25.31 11.04 5.66
C GLY A 261 25.05 9.77 6.49
N THR A 262 24.66 8.67 5.85
CA THR A 262 24.46 7.36 6.52
C THR A 262 25.78 6.58 6.73
N HIS A 263 26.91 7.11 6.27
CA HIS A 263 28.25 6.52 6.44
C HIS A 263 29.10 7.20 7.52
N SER A 264 28.55 8.17 8.24
CA SER A 264 29.15 8.82 9.41
C SER A 264 28.35 8.51 10.67
#